data_946038ae79a72e8275a35eb329ebd6b8
#
_entry.id   946038ae79a72e8275a35eb329ebd6b8
#
_cell.length_a   1.000
_cell.length_b   1.000
_cell.length_c   1.000
_cell.angle_alpha   90.00
_cell.angle_beta   90.00
_cell.angle_gamma   90.00
#
_symmetry.space_group_name_H-M   'P 1'
#
loop_
_entity.id
_entity.type
_entity.pdbx_description
1 polymer ?
#
loop_
_entity_poly.entity_id
_entity_poly.type
_entity_poly.pdbx_seq_one_letter_code
_entity_poly.pdbx_strand_id
1 'polypeptide(L)'
;ASTNLEVTGGAGADTININSDNNTNISSGAGNDVIKVNGAHNNINTGEGNNSITVNKDNNTINSGDGDNKYVITSSSNTITSGKGNNSIGVQGDDNNITTQNAKGDINIYGNNNTVSNTRGENHVTISGNNNTYSTMTGSKEINIIGNTNNILSGSGDDQIEVKGDNNTIESTSGNNEISIKG
;
A
#
# COMPACT_ATOMS: atom_id res chain seq x y z
N ALA A 1 -8.74 25.42 -18.13
CA ALA A 1 -9.57 24.42 -18.80
C ALA A 1 -9.03 23.06 -18.36
N SER A 2 -9.86 22.27 -17.68
CA SER A 2 -9.57 20.87 -17.36
C SER A 2 -9.56 20.06 -18.66
N THR A 3 -8.39 19.63 -19.10
CA THR A 3 -8.29 18.68 -20.21
C THR A 3 -8.31 17.28 -19.62
N ASN A 4 -9.43 16.57 -19.71
CA ASN A 4 -9.46 15.13 -19.45
C ASN A 4 -8.55 14.46 -20.50
N LEU A 5 -7.36 14.06 -20.06
CA LEU A 5 -6.45 13.28 -20.88
C LEU A 5 -6.71 11.80 -20.60
N GLU A 6 -6.94 11.03 -21.65
CA GLU A 6 -7.05 9.57 -21.57
C GLU A 6 -5.81 8.94 -22.20
N VAL A 7 -5.18 8.02 -21.49
CA VAL A 7 -4.00 7.27 -21.95
C VAL A 7 -4.27 5.78 -21.82
N THR A 8 -4.08 5.04 -22.90
CA THR A 8 -4.22 3.57 -22.90
C THR A 8 -2.94 2.94 -23.43
N GLY A 9 -2.34 2.02 -22.65
CA GLY A 9 -1.15 1.24 -23.06
C GLY A 9 -1.55 0.11 -23.98
N GLY A 10 -2.36 -0.80 -23.54
CA GLY A 10 -2.83 -1.94 -24.34
C GLY A 10 -2.44 -3.28 -23.73
N ALA A 11 -1.96 -4.21 -24.53
CA ALA A 11 -1.44 -5.49 -24.07
C ALA A 11 0.06 -5.53 -24.26
N GLY A 12 0.79 -5.98 -23.25
CA GLY A 12 2.26 -6.03 -23.28
C GLY A 12 2.86 -5.21 -22.12
N ALA A 13 4.17 -5.17 -22.06
CA ALA A 13 4.86 -4.41 -21.01
C ALA A 13 5.01 -2.94 -21.44
N ASP A 14 4.26 -2.07 -20.81
CA ASP A 14 4.20 -0.65 -21.13
C ASP A 14 5.00 0.19 -20.12
N THR A 15 5.53 1.33 -20.56
CA THR A 15 6.13 2.33 -19.69
C THR A 15 5.38 3.65 -19.80
N ILE A 16 4.72 4.05 -18.72
CA ILE A 16 3.87 5.24 -18.69
C ILE A 16 4.40 6.23 -17.66
N ASN A 17 4.73 7.44 -18.11
CA ASN A 17 5.13 8.55 -17.26
C ASN A 17 4.05 9.64 -17.28
N ILE A 18 3.49 9.94 -16.11
CA ILE A 18 2.42 10.93 -15.94
C ILE A 18 3.02 12.16 -15.26
N ASN A 19 3.16 13.26 -16.02
CA ASN A 19 3.72 14.52 -15.52
C ASN A 19 2.67 15.63 -15.41
N SER A 20 1.40 15.33 -15.71
CA SER A 20 0.28 16.26 -15.65
C SER A 20 -0.49 16.15 -14.34
N ASP A 21 -0.93 17.27 -13.82
CA ASP A 21 -1.90 17.35 -12.73
C ASP A 21 -3.34 17.35 -13.28
N ASN A 22 -4.28 16.89 -12.46
CA ASN A 22 -5.71 16.98 -12.65
C ASN A 22 -6.32 16.13 -13.79
N ASN A 23 -6.98 15.06 -13.38
CA ASN A 23 -7.92 14.27 -14.18
C ASN A 23 -7.36 13.57 -15.42
N THR A 24 -6.13 13.10 -15.37
CA THR A 24 -5.66 12.14 -16.36
C THR A 24 -6.18 10.75 -15.99
N ASN A 25 -6.97 10.14 -16.87
CA ASN A 25 -7.38 8.75 -16.75
C ASN A 25 -6.41 7.88 -17.53
N ILE A 26 -5.72 6.98 -16.81
CA ILE A 26 -4.71 6.13 -17.40
C ILE A 26 -5.14 4.68 -17.24
N SER A 27 -5.02 3.92 -18.33
CA SER A 27 -5.15 2.46 -18.32
C SER A 27 -3.91 1.87 -18.97
N SER A 28 -3.06 1.18 -18.24
CA SER A 28 -1.91 0.51 -18.86
C SER A 28 -2.33 -0.77 -19.59
N GLY A 29 -3.33 -1.45 -19.08
CA GLY A 29 -3.88 -2.64 -19.75
C GLY A 29 -3.42 -3.95 -19.13
N ALA A 30 -3.04 -4.92 -19.94
CA ALA A 30 -2.54 -6.20 -19.48
C ALA A 30 -1.05 -6.31 -19.76
N GLY A 31 -0.28 -6.75 -18.79
CA GLY A 31 1.17 -6.90 -18.93
C GLY A 31 1.92 -6.48 -17.66
N ASN A 32 3.24 -6.55 -17.74
CA ASN A 32 4.07 -6.10 -16.62
C ASN A 32 4.50 -4.65 -16.86
N ASP A 33 3.73 -3.72 -16.35
CA ASP A 33 3.84 -2.31 -16.68
C ASP A 33 4.70 -1.54 -15.66
N VAL A 34 5.36 -0.50 -16.14
CA VAL A 34 6.09 0.47 -15.32
C VAL A 34 5.40 1.82 -15.39
N ILE A 35 4.83 2.26 -14.25
CA ILE A 35 4.05 3.48 -14.18
C ILE A 35 4.71 4.45 -13.20
N LYS A 36 4.99 5.66 -13.64
CA LYS A 36 5.52 6.73 -12.81
C LYS A 36 4.58 7.92 -12.82
N VAL A 37 4.06 8.27 -11.64
CA VAL A 37 3.11 9.35 -11.43
C VAL A 37 3.81 10.54 -10.79
N ASN A 38 4.08 11.58 -11.56
CA ASN A 38 4.68 12.83 -11.12
C ASN A 38 3.66 14.01 -11.10
N GLY A 39 2.40 13.73 -11.41
CA GLY A 39 1.29 14.67 -11.30
C GLY A 39 0.34 14.31 -10.18
N ALA A 40 -0.44 15.28 -9.70
CA ALA A 40 -1.45 15.10 -8.67
C ALA A 40 -2.85 14.94 -9.27
N HIS A 41 -3.78 14.36 -8.46
CA HIS A 41 -5.20 14.22 -8.82
C HIS A 41 -5.46 13.40 -10.09
N ASN A 42 -4.70 12.33 -10.31
CA ASN A 42 -4.87 11.41 -11.43
C ASN A 42 -5.55 10.12 -11.00
N ASN A 43 -6.24 9.48 -11.95
CA ASN A 43 -6.86 8.18 -11.78
C ASN A 43 -6.17 7.15 -12.69
N ILE A 44 -5.55 6.15 -12.09
CA ILE A 44 -4.69 5.18 -12.78
C ILE A 44 -5.27 3.78 -12.58
N ASN A 45 -5.47 3.07 -13.67
CA ASN A 45 -5.79 1.65 -13.69
C ASN A 45 -4.64 0.90 -14.37
N THR A 46 -3.93 0.05 -13.62
CA THR A 46 -2.76 -0.65 -14.16
C THR A 46 -3.12 -2.03 -14.73
N GLY A 47 -4.36 -2.49 -14.55
CA GLY A 47 -4.78 -3.79 -15.08
C GLY A 47 -4.08 -4.98 -14.44
N GLU A 48 -4.08 -6.08 -15.16
CA GLU A 48 -3.50 -7.36 -14.72
C GLU A 48 -2.01 -7.44 -15.03
N GLY A 49 -1.25 -8.15 -14.18
CA GLY A 49 0.18 -8.38 -14.36
C GLY A 49 1.04 -7.85 -13.21
N ASN A 50 2.34 -8.10 -13.27
CA ASN A 50 3.27 -7.68 -12.23
C ASN A 50 3.75 -6.25 -12.48
N ASN A 51 3.03 -5.28 -11.96
CA ASN A 51 3.22 -3.88 -12.25
C ASN A 51 4.18 -3.21 -11.24
N SER A 52 4.98 -2.27 -11.73
CA SER A 52 5.83 -1.41 -10.90
C SER A 52 5.30 0.02 -10.92
N ILE A 53 4.77 0.47 -9.79
CA ILE A 53 4.08 1.76 -9.68
C ILE A 53 4.85 2.67 -8.71
N THR A 54 5.23 3.86 -9.19
CA THR A 54 5.86 4.90 -8.38
C THR A 54 4.99 6.14 -8.36
N VAL A 55 4.65 6.64 -7.17
CA VAL A 55 3.77 7.81 -6.97
C VAL A 55 4.52 8.89 -6.21
N ASN A 56 4.80 10.01 -6.86
CA ASN A 56 5.61 11.11 -6.34
C ASN A 56 4.80 12.38 -6.02
N LYS A 57 3.47 12.35 -6.19
CA LYS A 57 2.56 13.47 -5.93
C LYS A 57 1.28 13.02 -5.26
N ASP A 58 0.64 13.96 -4.58
CA ASP A 58 -0.50 13.72 -3.71
C ASP A 58 -1.81 13.52 -4.47
N ASN A 59 -2.80 12.97 -3.77
CA ASN A 59 -4.19 12.88 -4.22
C ASN A 59 -4.40 12.07 -5.50
N ASN A 60 -3.61 11.03 -5.74
CA ASN A 60 -3.83 10.10 -6.84
C ASN A 60 -4.63 8.88 -6.39
N THR A 61 -5.43 8.34 -7.31
CA THR A 61 -6.13 7.07 -7.12
C THR A 61 -5.54 6.03 -8.07
N ILE A 62 -5.06 4.92 -7.51
CA ILE A 62 -4.43 3.85 -8.27
C ILE A 62 -5.20 2.55 -8.03
N ASN A 63 -5.64 1.91 -9.10
CA ASN A 63 -6.27 0.60 -9.07
C ASN A 63 -5.44 -0.38 -9.89
N SER A 64 -5.00 -1.46 -9.27
CA SER A 64 -4.30 -2.55 -9.94
C SER A 64 -5.13 -3.83 -9.89
N GLY A 65 -5.04 -4.62 -10.94
CA GLY A 65 -5.57 -5.98 -10.96
C GLY A 65 -4.71 -6.99 -10.20
N ASP A 66 -4.90 -8.25 -10.51
CA ASP A 66 -4.12 -9.35 -9.93
C ASP A 66 -2.69 -9.37 -10.49
N GLY A 67 -1.74 -9.78 -9.66
CA GLY A 67 -0.32 -9.86 -9.97
C GLY A 67 0.58 -9.43 -8.81
N ASP A 68 1.86 -9.76 -8.89
CA ASP A 68 2.84 -9.37 -7.87
C ASP A 68 3.28 -7.91 -8.12
N ASN A 69 2.50 -6.98 -7.58
CA ASN A 69 2.69 -5.55 -7.82
C ASN A 69 3.67 -4.94 -6.80
N LYS A 70 4.46 -3.98 -7.27
CA LYS A 70 5.35 -3.18 -6.43
C LYS A 70 4.90 -1.72 -6.41
N TYR A 71 4.66 -1.21 -5.21
CA TYR A 71 4.27 0.18 -4.98
C TYR A 71 5.37 0.93 -4.24
N VAL A 72 5.77 2.07 -4.77
CA VAL A 72 6.66 3.05 -4.12
C VAL A 72 5.93 4.39 -4.09
N ILE A 73 5.48 4.81 -2.92
CA ILE A 73 4.71 6.02 -2.72
C ILE A 73 5.53 6.97 -1.86
N THR A 74 5.93 8.11 -2.43
CA THR A 74 6.75 9.13 -1.75
C THR A 74 5.99 10.43 -1.50
N SER A 75 4.67 10.33 -1.41
CA SER A 75 3.74 11.45 -1.33
C SER A 75 2.54 11.11 -0.47
N SER A 76 1.67 12.07 -0.24
CA SER A 76 0.58 11.99 0.73
C SER A 76 -0.80 11.89 0.08
N SER A 77 -1.79 11.48 0.86
CA SER A 77 -3.21 11.50 0.46
C SER A 77 -3.53 10.68 -0.81
N ASN A 78 -2.80 9.60 -1.07
CA ASN A 78 -3.08 8.71 -2.19
C ASN A 78 -3.96 7.53 -1.77
N THR A 79 -4.81 7.08 -2.68
CA THR A 79 -5.63 5.87 -2.52
C THR A 79 -5.15 4.80 -3.48
N ILE A 80 -4.76 3.64 -2.95
CA ILE A 80 -4.26 2.51 -3.73
C ILE A 80 -5.12 1.29 -3.43
N THR A 81 -5.60 0.66 -4.49
CA THR A 81 -6.30 -0.63 -4.40
C THR A 81 -5.58 -1.65 -5.28
N SER A 82 -5.23 -2.79 -4.72
CA SER A 82 -4.56 -3.89 -5.42
C SER A 82 -5.38 -5.16 -5.36
N GLY A 83 -5.35 -5.94 -6.42
CA GLY A 83 -5.87 -7.30 -6.48
C GLY A 83 -4.99 -8.30 -5.71
N LYS A 84 -5.11 -9.56 -6.06
CA LYS A 84 -4.34 -10.67 -5.45
C LYS A 84 -2.91 -10.70 -5.99
N GLY A 85 -2.00 -11.20 -5.17
CA GLY A 85 -0.59 -11.39 -5.53
C GLY A 85 0.35 -11.07 -4.37
N ASN A 86 1.64 -11.33 -4.54
CA ASN A 86 2.66 -10.98 -3.55
C ASN A 86 3.02 -9.49 -3.68
N ASN A 87 2.10 -8.64 -3.27
CA ASN A 87 2.26 -7.20 -3.40
C ASN A 87 3.28 -6.66 -2.37
N SER A 88 4.25 -5.87 -2.84
CA SER A 88 5.21 -5.15 -2.00
C SER A 88 4.87 -3.68 -1.96
N ILE A 89 4.79 -3.11 -0.75
CA ILE A 89 4.28 -1.75 -0.53
C ILE A 89 5.29 -0.95 0.28
N GLY A 90 5.79 0.14 -0.29
CA GLY A 90 6.60 1.14 0.41
C GLY A 90 5.91 2.49 0.38
N VAL A 91 5.66 3.05 1.56
CA VAL A 91 5.02 4.36 1.74
C VAL A 91 5.98 5.28 2.48
N GLN A 92 6.25 6.45 1.93
CA GLN A 92 6.97 7.56 2.56
C GLN A 92 6.12 8.83 2.42
N GLY A 93 5.10 8.97 3.25
CA GLY A 93 4.17 10.09 3.21
C GLY A 93 3.03 9.87 4.19
N ASP A 94 2.22 10.87 4.35
CA ASP A 94 1.13 10.88 5.32
C ASP A 94 -0.23 10.67 4.64
N ASP A 95 -1.24 10.27 5.40
CA ASP A 95 -2.65 10.23 4.99
C ASP A 95 -2.94 9.32 3.76
N ASN A 96 -2.10 8.31 3.49
CA ASN A 96 -2.36 7.37 2.39
C ASN A 96 -3.30 6.24 2.82
N ASN A 97 -4.18 5.83 1.90
CA ASN A 97 -5.10 4.72 2.10
C ASN A 97 -4.82 3.59 1.10
N ILE A 98 -4.39 2.44 1.61
CA ILE A 98 -3.95 1.32 0.79
C ILE A 98 -4.78 0.08 1.13
N THR A 99 -5.39 -0.52 0.13
CA THR A 99 -6.14 -1.77 0.27
C THR A 99 -5.57 -2.82 -0.67
N THR A 100 -5.24 -3.99 -0.12
CA THR A 100 -4.75 -5.14 -0.89
C THR A 100 -5.56 -6.39 -0.58
N GLN A 101 -5.73 -7.29 -1.54
CA GLN A 101 -6.52 -8.51 -1.32
C GLN A 101 -5.67 -9.69 -0.82
N ASN A 102 -4.38 -9.73 -1.11
CA ASN A 102 -3.55 -10.89 -0.77
C ASN A 102 -2.06 -10.51 -0.89
N ALA A 103 -1.58 -9.62 -0.03
CA ALA A 103 -0.16 -9.32 -0.03
C ALA A 103 0.60 -10.37 0.79
N LYS A 104 1.63 -10.97 0.21
CA LYS A 104 2.62 -11.81 0.91
C LYS A 104 4.00 -11.15 0.92
N GLY A 105 4.08 -9.92 0.46
CA GLY A 105 5.32 -9.15 0.39
C GLY A 105 5.51 -8.24 1.59
N ASP A 106 6.62 -7.51 1.57
CA ASP A 106 6.93 -6.52 2.59
C ASP A 106 5.99 -5.31 2.51
N ILE A 107 5.54 -4.85 3.66
CA ILE A 107 4.75 -3.63 3.81
C ILE A 107 5.53 -2.67 4.71
N ASN A 108 6.06 -1.60 4.14
CA ASN A 108 6.83 -0.60 4.85
C ASN A 108 6.13 0.75 4.83
N ILE A 109 5.81 1.28 6.00
CA ILE A 109 5.11 2.55 6.17
C ILE A 109 5.99 3.51 6.96
N TYR A 110 6.41 4.59 6.33
CA TYR A 110 7.15 5.69 6.94
C TYR A 110 6.34 6.98 6.79
N GLY A 111 5.65 7.38 7.84
CA GLY A 111 4.75 8.53 7.84
C GLY A 111 3.62 8.38 8.84
N ASN A 112 2.73 9.35 8.87
CA ASN A 112 1.65 9.40 9.84
C ASN A 112 0.28 9.24 9.18
N ASN A 113 -0.71 8.85 9.97
CA ASN A 113 -2.12 8.76 9.57
C ASN A 113 -2.37 7.84 8.35
N ASN A 114 -1.46 6.93 8.02
CA ASN A 114 -1.69 6.02 6.92
C ASN A 114 -2.61 4.86 7.33
N THR A 115 -3.47 4.44 6.42
CA THR A 115 -4.32 3.25 6.60
C THR A 115 -3.91 2.20 5.59
N VAL A 116 -3.57 1.00 6.07
CA VAL A 116 -3.25 -0.15 5.23
C VAL A 116 -4.13 -1.33 5.63
N SER A 117 -4.94 -1.79 4.70
CA SER A 117 -5.82 -2.95 4.86
C SER A 117 -5.38 -4.08 3.91
N ASN A 118 -5.05 -5.23 4.47
CA ASN A 118 -4.71 -6.42 3.72
C ASN A 118 -5.66 -7.56 4.09
N THR A 119 -6.26 -8.22 3.11
CA THR A 119 -7.21 -9.28 3.43
C THR A 119 -6.51 -10.55 3.93
N ARG A 120 -5.38 -10.93 3.36
CA ARG A 120 -4.62 -12.14 3.72
C ARG A 120 -3.14 -11.97 3.43
N GLY A 121 -2.31 -12.72 4.12
CA GLY A 121 -0.90 -12.89 3.76
C GLY A 121 -0.01 -13.15 4.96
N GLU A 122 1.09 -13.82 4.67
CA GLU A 122 2.24 -13.88 5.56
C GLU A 122 3.09 -12.64 5.22
N ASN A 123 3.05 -11.62 6.08
CA ASN A 123 3.69 -10.34 5.80
C ASN A 123 4.79 -10.03 6.80
N HIS A 124 5.82 -9.37 6.30
CA HIS A 124 6.74 -8.61 7.13
C HIS A 124 6.31 -7.13 7.05
N VAL A 125 5.89 -6.57 8.18
CA VAL A 125 5.30 -5.23 8.26
C VAL A 125 6.17 -4.34 9.13
N THR A 126 6.60 -3.21 8.59
CA THR A 126 7.30 -2.17 9.36
C THR A 126 6.47 -0.90 9.32
N ILE A 127 6.18 -0.34 10.50
CA ILE A 127 5.49 0.94 10.65
C ILE A 127 6.38 1.87 11.46
N SER A 128 6.78 3.01 10.87
CA SER A 128 7.52 4.06 11.54
C SER A 128 6.79 5.38 11.37
N GLY A 129 6.13 5.83 12.43
CA GLY A 129 5.28 7.02 12.45
C GLY A 129 4.12 6.88 13.43
N ASN A 130 3.26 7.87 13.46
CA ASN A 130 2.19 7.96 14.44
C ASN A 130 0.81 7.85 13.76
N ASN A 131 -0.19 7.43 14.53
CA ASN A 131 -1.59 7.36 14.12
C ASN A 131 -1.83 6.49 12.87
N ASN A 132 -0.97 5.52 12.57
CA ASN A 132 -1.19 4.62 11.46
C ASN A 132 -2.13 3.49 11.85
N THR A 133 -2.94 3.04 10.89
CA THR A 133 -3.80 1.86 11.03
C THR A 133 -3.33 0.76 10.08
N TYR A 134 -3.03 -0.40 10.62
CA TYR A 134 -2.80 -1.62 9.85
C TYR A 134 -3.84 -2.67 10.22
N SER A 135 -4.49 -3.25 9.24
CA SER A 135 -5.48 -4.30 9.47
C SER A 135 -5.31 -5.46 8.49
N THR A 136 -5.48 -6.67 9.01
CA THR A 136 -5.50 -7.89 8.20
C THR A 136 -6.42 -8.93 8.81
N MET A 137 -6.87 -9.89 8.02
CA MET A 137 -7.79 -10.94 8.50
C MET A 137 -7.05 -12.22 8.89
N THR A 138 -6.11 -12.69 8.06
CA THR A 138 -5.47 -14.01 8.26
C THR A 138 -4.01 -14.05 7.82
N GLY A 139 -3.27 -15.04 8.32
CA GLY A 139 -1.86 -15.34 8.01
C GLY A 139 -0.92 -14.91 9.13
N SER A 140 0.20 -15.59 9.29
CA SER A 140 1.21 -15.26 10.29
C SER A 140 2.07 -14.07 9.84
N LYS A 141 2.37 -13.16 10.75
CA LYS A 141 3.09 -11.91 10.43
C LYS A 141 4.24 -11.66 11.38
N GLU A 142 5.23 -10.96 10.86
CA GLU A 142 6.23 -10.26 11.65
C GLU A 142 5.96 -8.76 11.53
N ILE A 143 5.60 -8.12 12.65
CA ILE A 143 5.18 -6.71 12.68
C ILE A 143 6.11 -5.92 13.60
N ASN A 144 6.76 -4.90 13.07
CA ASN A 144 7.62 -3.99 13.81
C ASN A 144 7.03 -2.57 13.77
N ILE A 145 6.76 -2.01 14.95
CA ILE A 145 6.14 -0.69 15.10
C ILE A 145 7.06 0.23 15.89
N ILE A 146 7.35 1.40 15.30
CA ILE A 146 8.11 2.48 15.95
C ILE A 146 7.28 3.77 15.83
N GLY A 147 6.71 4.21 16.95
CA GLY A 147 5.87 5.41 16.99
C GLY A 147 4.70 5.27 17.93
N ASN A 148 3.87 6.28 17.95
CA ASN A 148 2.80 6.39 18.96
C ASN A 148 1.41 6.29 18.31
N THR A 149 0.44 5.86 19.11
CA THR A 149 -0.99 5.90 18.75
C THR A 149 -1.33 5.11 17.48
N ASN A 150 -0.52 4.09 17.12
CA ASN A 150 -0.83 3.23 15.99
C ASN A 150 -1.87 2.17 16.38
N ASN A 151 -2.75 1.82 15.45
CA ASN A 151 -3.79 0.81 15.63
C ASN A 151 -3.54 -0.39 14.73
N ILE A 152 -3.29 -1.55 15.31
CA ILE A 152 -2.87 -2.76 14.61
C ILE A 152 -3.87 -3.88 14.87
N LEU A 153 -4.53 -4.34 13.83
CA LEU A 153 -5.36 -5.55 13.84
C LEU A 153 -4.63 -6.64 13.05
N SER A 154 -3.98 -7.57 13.72
CA SER A 154 -3.18 -8.60 13.06
C SER A 154 -3.99 -9.79 12.54
N GLY A 155 -5.25 -9.92 12.98
CA GLY A 155 -6.13 -10.99 12.54
C GLY A 155 -5.80 -12.33 13.16
N SER A 156 -5.96 -13.41 12.39
CA SER A 156 -5.62 -14.77 12.81
C SER A 156 -4.28 -15.23 12.23
N GLY A 157 -3.55 -16.04 12.98
CA GLY A 157 -2.23 -16.57 12.64
C GLY A 157 -1.28 -16.43 13.81
N ASP A 158 -0.14 -17.07 13.73
CA ASP A 158 0.90 -16.97 14.76
C ASP A 158 1.76 -15.74 14.44
N ASP A 159 1.50 -14.65 15.17
CA ASP A 159 2.11 -13.35 14.89
C ASP A 159 3.27 -13.06 15.84
N GLN A 160 4.33 -12.45 15.34
CA GLN A 160 5.43 -11.88 16.12
C GLN A 160 5.37 -10.37 16.00
N ILE A 161 5.13 -9.66 17.13
CA ILE A 161 4.89 -8.22 17.12
C ILE A 161 5.85 -7.53 18.08
N GLU A 162 6.67 -6.63 17.57
CA GLU A 162 7.51 -5.74 18.39
C GLU A 162 6.99 -4.31 18.31
N VAL A 163 6.80 -3.67 19.47
CA VAL A 163 6.27 -2.30 19.56
C VAL A 163 7.22 -1.43 20.36
N LYS A 164 7.60 -0.28 19.80
CA LYS A 164 8.35 0.79 20.46
C LYS A 164 7.56 2.09 20.37
N GLY A 165 7.16 2.62 21.52
CA GLY A 165 6.40 3.88 21.62
C GLY A 165 5.10 3.73 22.41
N ASP A 166 4.44 4.87 22.60
CA ASP A 166 3.33 5.00 23.51
C ASP A 166 1.96 4.92 22.84
N ASN A 167 0.95 4.50 23.62
CA ASN A 167 -0.47 4.52 23.24
C ASN A 167 -0.81 3.72 21.96
N ASN A 168 -0.01 2.71 21.61
CA ASN A 168 -0.33 1.82 20.51
C ASN A 168 -1.39 0.78 20.92
N THR A 169 -2.32 0.49 20.03
CA THR A 169 -3.34 -0.55 20.20
C THR A 169 -3.01 -1.73 19.30
N ILE A 170 -2.90 -2.92 19.89
CA ILE A 170 -2.65 -4.16 19.15
C ILE A 170 -3.77 -5.14 19.48
N GLU A 171 -4.45 -5.64 18.46
CA GLU A 171 -5.48 -6.65 18.57
C GLU A 171 -5.15 -7.83 17.63
N SER A 172 -5.15 -9.04 18.18
CA SER A 172 -5.09 -10.29 17.42
C SER A 172 -6.33 -11.12 17.71
N THR A 173 -6.90 -11.73 16.68
CA THR A 173 -8.16 -12.48 16.85
C THR A 173 -7.93 -13.94 17.28
N SER A 174 -6.83 -14.56 16.85
CA SER A 174 -6.46 -15.93 17.25
C SER A 174 -5.05 -16.29 16.79
N GLY A 175 -4.46 -17.31 17.40
CA GLY A 175 -3.12 -17.82 17.10
C GLY A 175 -2.22 -17.80 18.34
N ASN A 176 -1.03 -18.37 18.18
CA ASN A 176 0.01 -18.31 19.21
C ASN A 176 0.90 -17.08 18.95
N ASN A 177 0.57 -15.97 19.59
CA ASN A 177 1.23 -14.70 19.31
C ASN A 177 2.34 -14.42 20.32
N GLU A 178 3.46 -13.87 19.82
CA GLU A 178 4.52 -13.31 20.63
C GLU A 178 4.51 -11.78 20.49
N ILE A 179 4.22 -11.08 21.60
CA ILE A 179 4.10 -9.62 21.59
C ILE A 179 5.13 -9.04 22.58
N SER A 180 6.06 -8.24 22.08
CA SER A 180 7.07 -7.51 22.85
C SER A 180 6.81 -6.01 22.79
N ILE A 181 6.60 -5.39 23.95
CA ILE A 181 6.34 -3.94 24.05
C ILE A 181 7.48 -3.29 24.81
N LYS A 182 8.09 -2.26 24.20
CA LYS A 182 9.13 -1.41 24.78
C LYS A 182 8.65 0.04 24.72
N GLY A 183 8.23 0.56 25.84
CA GLY A 183 7.84 1.98 26.02
C GLY A 183 9.01 2.82 26.48
#